data_82900e60ecfcbe4e141eb56936ef59b2
#
_entry.id   82900e60ecfcbe4e141eb56936ef59b2
#
_cell.length_a   1.000
_cell.length_b   1.000
_cell.length_c   1.000
_cell.angle_alpha   90.00
_cell.angle_beta   90.00
_cell.angle_gamma   90.00
#
_symmetry.space_group_name_H-M   'P 1'
#
loop_
_entity.id
_entity.type
_entity.pdbx_description
1 polymer ?
#
loop_
_entity_poly.entity_id
_entity_poly.type
_entity_poly.pdbx_seq_one_letter_code
_entity_poly.pdbx_strand_id
1 'polypeptide(L)'
;MIVLEDAEPFDEVRRDFAVEAVELGIPFHITLLFPFTPREQLTAGLLAELRAFFAARRGFEFELARVAEWPGVVYAVPEPDTALRDCMQALFLRFPQWPPYGGVHPEVIPHATLGEEVDAPSVRAEIERRLAGHLPRRYKVDAGTLLEEFARREWRVRERFPFAG
;
A
#
# COMPACT_ATOMS: atom_id res chain seq x y z
N MET A 1 0.90 -1.03 -5.72
CA MET A 1 0.35 -0.32 -4.55
C MET A 1 -0.52 0.85 -4.95
N ILE A 2 -1.29 1.39 -4.02
CA ILE A 2 -1.92 2.71 -4.10
C ILE A 2 -1.11 3.64 -3.22
N VAL A 3 -0.49 4.67 -3.80
CA VAL A 3 0.24 5.71 -3.06
C VAL A 3 -0.78 6.71 -2.51
N LEU A 4 -0.64 7.06 -1.25
CA LEU A 4 -1.48 8.02 -0.55
C LEU A 4 -0.74 9.36 -0.49
N GLU A 5 -1.15 10.29 -1.34
CA GLU A 5 -0.55 11.62 -1.40
C GLU A 5 -1.03 12.51 -0.24
N ASP A 6 -0.35 13.65 -0.01
CA ASP A 6 -0.65 14.57 1.12
C ASP A 6 -0.66 13.87 2.48
N ALA A 7 0.31 13.01 2.71
CA ALA A 7 0.38 12.10 3.84
C ALA A 7 1.13 12.68 5.07
N GLU A 8 1.39 13.99 5.14
CA GLU A 8 2.28 14.55 6.16
C GLU A 8 2.00 14.12 7.61
N PRO A 9 0.75 14.07 8.09
CA PRO A 9 0.50 13.59 9.46
C PRO A 9 0.88 12.12 9.67
N PHE A 10 0.72 11.30 8.63
CA PHE A 10 1.05 9.87 8.67
C PHE A 10 2.55 9.65 8.49
N ASP A 11 3.20 10.44 7.65
CA ASP A 11 4.65 10.36 7.44
C ASP A 11 5.43 10.79 8.68
N GLU A 12 4.95 11.75 9.47
CA GLU A 12 5.53 12.08 10.77
C GLU A 12 5.49 10.89 11.74
N VAL A 13 4.37 10.18 11.79
CA VAL A 13 4.22 8.95 12.59
C VAL A 13 5.17 7.86 12.09
N ARG A 14 5.24 7.65 10.78
CA ARG A 14 6.08 6.61 10.16
C ARG A 14 7.57 6.83 10.39
N ARG A 15 8.04 8.08 10.48
CA ARG A 15 9.45 8.38 10.80
C ARG A 15 9.89 7.79 12.13
N ASP A 16 8.96 7.62 13.08
CA ASP A 16 9.25 7.07 14.41
C ASP A 16 8.93 5.57 14.52
N PHE A 17 7.92 5.09 13.80
CA PHE A 17 7.37 3.74 14.02
C PHE A 17 7.45 2.81 12.80
N ALA A 18 7.79 3.30 11.62
CA ALA A 18 8.07 2.53 10.41
C ALA A 18 9.37 3.02 9.75
N VAL A 19 10.42 3.13 10.56
CA VAL A 19 11.69 3.77 10.22
C VAL A 19 12.31 3.16 8.98
N GLU A 20 12.36 1.82 8.89
CA GLU A 20 12.96 1.13 7.76
C GLU A 20 12.26 1.48 6.44
N ALA A 21 10.93 1.47 6.41
CA ALA A 21 10.17 1.80 5.20
C ALA A 21 10.44 3.25 4.75
N VAL A 22 10.56 4.18 5.70
CA VAL A 22 10.89 5.59 5.41
C VAL A 22 12.31 5.74 4.88
N GLU A 23 13.30 5.10 5.50
CA GLU A 23 14.70 5.10 5.06
C GLU A 23 14.89 4.48 3.68
N LEU A 24 14.09 3.46 3.36
CA LEU A 24 14.07 2.83 2.04
C LEU A 24 13.42 3.71 0.95
N GLY A 25 12.81 4.83 1.30
CA GLY A 25 12.09 5.70 0.36
C GLY A 25 10.71 5.16 -0.05
N ILE A 26 10.14 4.26 0.73
CA ILE A 26 8.81 3.69 0.45
C ILE A 26 7.74 4.72 0.88
N PRO A 27 6.92 5.24 -0.05
CA PRO A 27 5.89 6.23 0.29
C PRO A 27 4.80 5.64 1.17
N PHE A 28 3.99 6.48 1.81
CA PHE A 28 2.78 6.03 2.49
C PHE A 28 1.80 5.44 1.47
N HIS A 29 1.35 4.20 1.67
CA HIS A 29 0.61 3.46 0.65
C HIS A 29 -0.25 2.33 1.22
N ILE A 30 -1.14 1.81 0.36
CA ILE A 30 -1.79 0.51 0.53
C ILE A 30 -1.19 -0.46 -0.48
N THR A 31 -0.63 -1.57 -0.01
CA THR A 31 -0.10 -2.64 -0.87
C THR A 31 -1.24 -3.35 -1.62
N LEU A 32 -1.13 -3.47 -2.94
CA LEU A 32 -2.06 -4.27 -3.74
C LEU A 32 -1.52 -5.67 -4.01
N LEU A 33 -0.23 -5.81 -4.27
CA LEU A 33 0.46 -7.09 -4.51
C LEU A 33 1.93 -6.95 -4.14
N PHE A 34 2.41 -7.82 -3.25
CA PHE A 34 3.81 -7.92 -2.85
C PHE A 34 4.12 -9.35 -2.36
N PRO A 35 5.33 -9.91 -2.64
CA PRO A 35 6.24 -9.41 -3.67
C PRO A 35 5.62 -9.55 -5.06
N PHE A 36 6.06 -8.75 -6.02
CA PHE A 36 5.58 -8.88 -7.40
C PHE A 36 6.63 -9.62 -8.24
N THR A 37 7.42 -8.95 -9.05
CA THR A 37 8.40 -9.61 -9.92
C THR A 37 9.82 -9.11 -9.65
N PRO A 38 10.86 -9.95 -9.74
CA PRO A 38 12.22 -9.46 -9.78
C PRO A 38 12.42 -8.45 -10.91
N ARG A 39 13.30 -7.46 -10.67
CA ARG A 39 13.57 -6.38 -11.61
C ARG A 39 13.92 -6.87 -13.03
N GLU A 40 14.71 -7.95 -13.10
CA GLU A 40 15.18 -8.55 -14.35
C GLU A 40 14.05 -9.15 -15.20
N GLN A 41 12.93 -9.47 -14.56
CA GLN A 41 11.72 -10.00 -15.20
C GLN A 41 10.70 -8.91 -15.52
N LEU A 42 10.97 -7.66 -15.18
CA LEU A 42 10.09 -6.53 -15.46
C LEU A 42 10.21 -6.10 -16.92
N THR A 43 9.62 -6.88 -17.82
CA THR A 43 9.65 -6.67 -19.27
C THR A 43 8.70 -5.57 -19.72
N ALA A 44 8.91 -5.04 -20.94
CA ALA A 44 7.98 -4.10 -21.57
C ALA A 44 6.56 -4.71 -21.75
N GLY A 45 6.48 -6.03 -22.00
CA GLY A 45 5.22 -6.75 -22.09
C GLY A 45 4.46 -6.76 -20.76
N LEU A 46 5.15 -7.06 -19.65
CA LEU A 46 4.55 -7.05 -18.32
C LEU A 46 4.07 -5.64 -17.91
N LEU A 47 4.84 -4.60 -18.27
CA LEU A 47 4.41 -3.21 -18.04
C LEU A 47 3.18 -2.85 -18.88
N ALA A 48 3.10 -3.32 -20.13
CA ALA A 48 1.91 -3.12 -20.96
C ALA A 48 0.68 -3.85 -20.38
N GLU A 49 0.86 -5.03 -19.82
CA GLU A 49 -0.22 -5.75 -19.13
C GLU A 49 -0.72 -5.00 -17.89
N LEU A 50 0.18 -4.44 -17.08
CA LEU A 50 -0.19 -3.61 -15.93
C LEU A 50 -0.95 -2.35 -16.37
N ARG A 51 -0.49 -1.67 -17.44
CA ARG A 51 -1.21 -0.50 -17.99
C ARG A 51 -2.62 -0.89 -18.42
N ALA A 52 -2.78 -1.98 -19.15
CA ALA A 52 -4.08 -2.47 -19.60
C ALA A 52 -4.96 -2.89 -18.40
N PHE A 53 -4.37 -3.53 -17.38
CA PHE A 53 -5.08 -3.92 -16.17
C PHE A 53 -5.69 -2.72 -15.44
N PHE A 54 -4.91 -1.66 -15.22
CA PHE A 54 -5.39 -0.48 -14.50
C PHE A 54 -6.30 0.40 -15.36
N ALA A 55 -6.01 0.56 -16.66
CA ALA A 55 -6.84 1.31 -17.59
C ALA A 55 -8.25 0.71 -17.81
N ALA A 56 -8.44 -0.56 -17.48
CA ALA A 56 -9.76 -1.22 -17.52
C ALA A 56 -10.59 -0.99 -16.24
N ARG A 57 -10.09 -0.26 -15.27
CA ARG A 57 -10.74 -0.02 -13.96
C ARG A 57 -11.08 1.44 -13.79
N ARG A 58 -12.15 1.70 -13.05
CA ARG A 58 -12.51 3.06 -12.66
C ARG A 58 -11.85 3.44 -11.33
N GLY A 59 -11.54 4.72 -11.19
CA GLY A 59 -11.15 5.29 -9.91
C GLY A 59 -12.23 5.11 -8.85
N PHE A 60 -11.81 5.14 -7.60
CA PHE A 60 -12.69 4.98 -6.44
C PHE A 60 -12.24 5.87 -5.28
N GLU A 61 -13.06 5.96 -4.25
CA GLU A 61 -12.76 6.71 -3.04
C GLU A 61 -12.90 5.81 -1.81
N PHE A 62 -12.12 6.11 -0.80
CA PHE A 62 -12.22 5.53 0.54
C PHE A 62 -11.75 6.54 1.59
N GLU A 63 -11.96 6.23 2.86
CA GLU A 63 -11.40 6.99 3.97
C GLU A 63 -10.46 6.08 4.77
N LEU A 64 -9.32 6.61 5.23
CA LEU A 64 -8.64 6.00 6.36
C LEU A 64 -9.45 6.35 7.59
N ALA A 65 -10.21 5.38 8.12
CA ALA A 65 -11.25 5.63 9.11
C ALA A 65 -10.72 5.64 10.53
N ARG A 66 -9.79 4.74 10.85
CA ARG A 66 -9.29 4.50 12.19
C ARG A 66 -7.95 3.78 12.16
N VAL A 67 -7.30 3.71 13.31
CA VAL A 67 -6.10 2.90 13.55
C VAL A 67 -6.50 1.50 14.04
N ALA A 68 -5.80 0.48 13.60
CA ALA A 68 -5.91 -0.89 14.07
C ALA A 68 -4.52 -1.54 14.18
N GLU A 69 -4.47 -2.74 14.71
CA GLU A 69 -3.22 -3.46 14.93
C GLU A 69 -3.37 -4.97 14.72
N TRP A 70 -2.28 -5.62 14.41
CA TRP A 70 -2.01 -7.04 14.64
C TRP A 70 -0.60 -7.20 15.20
N PRO A 71 -0.17 -8.39 15.63
CA PRO A 71 1.15 -8.56 16.24
C PRO A 71 2.29 -7.93 15.40
N GLY A 72 2.99 -6.97 15.98
CA GLY A 72 4.12 -6.27 15.36
C GLY A 72 3.78 -5.13 14.41
N VAL A 73 2.52 -4.88 14.08
CA VAL A 73 2.13 -3.89 13.09
C VAL A 73 0.97 -3.01 13.55
N VAL A 74 1.10 -1.71 13.37
CA VAL A 74 0.02 -0.73 13.53
C VAL A 74 -0.29 -0.10 12.17
N TYR A 75 -1.56 0.01 11.82
CA TYR A 75 -1.98 0.46 10.50
C TYR A 75 -3.27 1.28 10.52
N ALA A 76 -3.45 2.11 9.49
CA ALA A 76 -4.71 2.77 9.21
C ALA A 76 -5.61 1.90 8.34
N VAL A 77 -6.90 1.86 8.70
CA VAL A 77 -7.94 1.01 8.07
C VAL A 77 -8.66 1.80 6.99
N PRO A 78 -8.61 1.37 5.72
CA PRO A 78 -9.41 1.96 4.67
C PRO A 78 -10.86 1.48 4.74
N GLU A 79 -11.82 2.40 4.64
CA GLU A 79 -13.27 2.11 4.61
C GLU A 79 -14.00 3.02 3.60
N PRO A 80 -14.88 2.48 2.73
CA PRO A 80 -15.06 1.05 2.47
C PRO A 80 -13.85 0.45 1.75
N ASP A 81 -13.51 -0.81 2.04
CA ASP A 81 -12.35 -1.49 1.46
C ASP A 81 -12.68 -2.36 0.23
N THR A 82 -13.96 -2.45 -0.17
CA THR A 82 -14.43 -3.33 -1.24
C THR A 82 -13.68 -3.13 -2.55
N ALA A 83 -13.53 -1.88 -3.02
CA ALA A 83 -12.84 -1.61 -4.28
C ALA A 83 -11.34 -1.97 -4.21
N LEU A 84 -10.70 -1.82 -3.04
CA LEU A 84 -9.32 -2.25 -2.81
C LEU A 84 -9.21 -3.77 -2.89
N ARG A 85 -10.10 -4.51 -2.19
CA ARG A 85 -10.16 -5.98 -2.21
C ARG A 85 -10.40 -6.51 -3.62
N ASP A 86 -11.34 -5.94 -4.36
CA ASP A 86 -11.63 -6.30 -5.75
C ASP A 86 -10.41 -6.11 -6.64
N CYS A 87 -9.69 -4.99 -6.47
CA CYS A 87 -8.47 -4.72 -7.23
C CYS A 87 -7.35 -5.71 -6.88
N MET A 88 -7.15 -6.00 -5.58
CA MET A 88 -6.16 -6.98 -5.11
C MET A 88 -6.48 -8.37 -5.65
N GLN A 89 -7.71 -8.85 -5.50
CA GLN A 89 -8.13 -10.16 -6.00
C GLN A 89 -7.94 -10.29 -7.51
N ALA A 90 -8.31 -9.24 -8.26
CA ALA A 90 -8.12 -9.24 -9.71
C ALA A 90 -6.63 -9.27 -10.11
N LEU A 91 -5.74 -8.62 -9.35
CA LEU A 91 -4.28 -8.72 -9.54
C LEU A 91 -3.78 -10.14 -9.24
N PHE A 92 -4.25 -10.77 -8.17
CA PHE A 92 -3.86 -12.14 -7.79
C PHE A 92 -4.29 -13.15 -8.87
N LEU A 93 -5.49 -12.98 -9.43
CA LEU A 93 -5.98 -13.82 -10.53
C LEU A 93 -5.22 -13.56 -11.85
N ARG A 94 -4.80 -12.33 -12.10
CA ARG A 94 -4.07 -11.96 -13.32
C ARG A 94 -2.62 -12.42 -13.28
N PHE A 95 -2.01 -12.44 -12.09
CA PHE A 95 -0.60 -12.72 -11.88
C PHE A 95 -0.39 -13.84 -10.82
N PRO A 96 -0.94 -15.04 -11.06
CA PRO A 96 -0.93 -16.13 -10.05
C PRO A 96 0.47 -16.68 -9.74
N GLN A 97 1.45 -16.40 -10.59
CA GLN A 97 2.86 -16.77 -10.38
C GLN A 97 3.54 -15.98 -9.25
N TRP A 98 2.94 -14.87 -8.82
CA TRP A 98 3.39 -14.06 -7.69
C TRP A 98 2.29 -13.98 -6.64
N PRO A 99 2.11 -15.05 -5.84
CA PRO A 99 1.10 -15.05 -4.80
C PRO A 99 1.43 -13.99 -3.74
N PRO A 100 0.43 -13.23 -3.25
CA PRO A 100 0.66 -12.19 -2.26
C PRO A 100 1.32 -12.78 -1.01
N TYR A 101 2.37 -12.11 -0.53
CA TYR A 101 3.19 -12.54 0.61
C TYR A 101 3.67 -14.00 0.52
N GLY A 102 3.97 -14.46 -0.71
CA GLY A 102 4.38 -15.84 -0.94
C GLY A 102 3.31 -16.90 -0.64
N GLY A 103 2.05 -16.49 -0.51
CA GLY A 103 0.92 -17.36 -0.19
C GLY A 103 0.82 -17.79 1.28
N VAL A 104 1.57 -17.15 2.18
CA VAL A 104 1.59 -17.52 3.62
C VAL A 104 0.37 -17.00 4.39
N HIS A 105 -0.36 -16.03 3.86
CA HIS A 105 -1.56 -15.50 4.48
C HIS A 105 -2.83 -15.99 3.76
N PRO A 106 -3.79 -16.58 4.49
CA PRO A 106 -5.05 -17.07 3.90
C PRO A 106 -5.94 -15.93 3.40
N GLU A 107 -5.78 -14.75 3.96
CA GLU A 107 -6.47 -13.52 3.57
C GLU A 107 -5.49 -12.34 3.60
N VAL A 108 -5.63 -11.46 2.62
CA VAL A 108 -4.88 -10.19 2.57
C VAL A 108 -5.84 -9.05 2.84
N ILE A 109 -5.60 -8.34 3.93
CA ILE A 109 -6.44 -7.22 4.38
C ILE A 109 -5.83 -5.92 3.87
N PRO A 110 -6.59 -5.07 3.13
CA PRO A 110 -6.10 -3.74 2.75
C PRO A 110 -5.77 -2.90 4.00
N HIS A 111 -4.58 -2.32 4.03
CA HIS A 111 -4.12 -1.52 5.16
C HIS A 111 -3.04 -0.54 4.71
N ALA A 112 -2.90 0.57 5.44
CA ALA A 112 -1.81 1.51 5.27
C ALA A 112 -0.95 1.49 6.55
N THR A 113 0.27 0.97 6.46
CA THR A 113 1.17 0.75 7.60
C THR A 113 1.65 2.06 8.21
N LEU A 114 1.53 2.16 9.52
CA LEU A 114 1.98 3.29 10.35
C LEU A 114 3.16 2.91 11.24
N GLY A 115 3.26 1.65 11.65
CA GLY A 115 4.35 1.12 12.46
C GLY A 115 4.62 -0.35 12.13
N GLU A 116 5.88 -0.73 12.09
CA GLU A 116 6.38 -2.08 11.84
C GLU A 116 7.40 -2.48 12.89
N GLU A 117 7.43 -3.78 13.24
CA GLU A 117 8.32 -4.34 14.26
C GLU A 117 8.21 -3.64 15.62
N VAL A 118 6.98 -3.25 16.00
CA VAL A 118 6.68 -2.49 17.21
C VAL A 118 5.91 -3.33 18.24
N ASP A 119 5.92 -2.88 19.50
CA ASP A 119 4.94 -3.34 20.50
C ASP A 119 3.59 -2.67 20.18
N ALA A 120 2.83 -3.32 19.31
CA ALA A 120 1.67 -2.75 18.67
C ALA A 120 0.63 -2.17 19.64
N PRO A 121 0.27 -2.82 20.77
CA PRO A 121 -0.70 -2.25 21.73
C PRO A 121 -0.25 -0.92 22.34
N SER A 122 1.04 -0.80 22.72
CA SER A 122 1.59 0.43 23.29
C SER A 122 1.71 1.54 22.27
N VAL A 123 2.20 1.21 21.05
CA VAL A 123 2.44 2.16 19.96
C VAL A 123 1.13 2.65 19.36
N ARG A 124 0.10 1.80 19.28
CA ARG A 124 -1.21 2.17 18.73
C ARG A 124 -1.82 3.38 19.46
N ALA A 125 -1.84 3.37 20.78
CA ALA A 125 -2.41 4.48 21.56
C ALA A 125 -1.68 5.81 21.28
N GLU A 126 -0.36 5.77 21.12
CA GLU A 126 0.44 6.94 20.76
C GLU A 126 0.13 7.42 19.34
N ILE A 127 0.02 6.50 18.37
CA ILE A 127 -0.34 6.83 17.00
C ILE A 127 -1.76 7.43 16.93
N GLU A 128 -2.74 6.84 17.60
CA GLU A 128 -4.10 7.39 17.69
C GLU A 128 -4.10 8.81 18.26
N ARG A 129 -3.30 9.07 19.27
CA ARG A 129 -3.15 10.41 19.87
C ARG A 129 -2.56 11.42 18.86
N ARG A 130 -1.52 11.04 18.13
CA ARG A 130 -0.87 11.91 17.12
C ARG A 130 -1.78 12.18 15.93
N LEU A 131 -2.56 11.19 15.53
CA LEU A 131 -3.50 11.31 14.39
C LEU A 131 -4.87 11.83 14.80
N ALA A 132 -5.06 12.25 16.06
CA ALA A 132 -6.30 12.87 16.51
C ALA A 132 -6.63 14.13 15.68
N GLY A 133 -7.81 14.16 15.06
CA GLY A 133 -8.23 15.22 14.13
C GLY A 133 -7.74 15.08 12.70
N HIS A 134 -6.92 14.06 12.37
CA HIS A 134 -6.48 13.73 11.03
C HIS A 134 -7.20 12.49 10.43
N LEU A 135 -7.93 11.77 11.25
CA LEU A 135 -8.82 10.68 10.85
C LEU A 135 -10.28 11.04 11.18
N PRO A 136 -11.28 10.64 10.36
CA PRO A 136 -11.12 9.97 9.08
C PRO A 136 -10.53 10.88 8.01
N ARG A 137 -9.73 10.32 7.09
CA ARG A 137 -9.14 11.05 5.97
C ARG A 137 -9.51 10.43 4.64
N ARG A 138 -10.14 11.22 3.78
CA ARG A 138 -10.59 10.78 2.46
C ARG A 138 -9.46 10.79 1.44
N TYR A 139 -9.43 9.74 0.62
CA TYR A 139 -8.54 9.60 -0.52
C TYR A 139 -9.33 9.26 -1.78
N LYS A 140 -8.93 9.88 -2.88
CA LYS A 140 -9.37 9.54 -4.22
C LYS A 140 -8.26 8.76 -4.92
N VAL A 141 -8.60 7.59 -5.42
CA VAL A 141 -7.66 6.70 -6.11
C VAL A 141 -7.92 6.78 -7.61
N ASP A 142 -6.92 7.24 -8.34
CA ASP A 142 -6.95 7.39 -9.80
C ASP A 142 -5.84 6.64 -10.52
N ALA A 143 -4.93 6.01 -9.79
CA ALA A 143 -3.83 5.24 -10.36
C ALA A 143 -3.33 4.14 -9.43
N GLY A 144 -2.85 3.05 -10.02
CA GLY A 144 -1.94 2.12 -9.38
C GLY A 144 -0.49 2.56 -9.57
N THR A 145 0.40 2.17 -8.66
CA THR A 145 1.83 2.53 -8.71
C THR A 145 2.68 1.28 -8.58
N LEU A 146 3.68 1.16 -9.45
CA LEU A 146 4.75 0.18 -9.33
C LEU A 146 5.96 0.82 -8.66
N LEU A 147 6.37 0.25 -7.54
CA LEU A 147 7.62 0.56 -6.87
C LEU A 147 8.67 -0.48 -7.25
N GLU A 148 9.89 -0.06 -7.49
CA GLU A 148 11.02 -0.96 -7.76
C GLU A 148 12.19 -0.66 -6.82
N GLU A 149 12.87 -1.69 -6.37
CA GLU A 149 14.19 -1.58 -5.77
C GLU A 149 15.20 -1.37 -6.91
N PHE A 150 15.64 -0.13 -7.13
CA PHE A 150 16.54 0.20 -8.23
C PHE A 150 18.03 0.05 -7.85
N ALA A 151 18.35 0.16 -6.57
CA ALA A 151 19.63 -0.16 -5.96
C ALA A 151 19.36 -0.86 -4.62
N ARG A 152 20.36 -1.54 -4.07
CA ARG A 152 20.21 -2.24 -2.80
C ARG A 152 19.70 -1.30 -1.70
N ARG A 153 18.53 -1.62 -1.14
CA ARG A 153 17.83 -0.83 -0.11
C ARG A 153 17.44 0.58 -0.57
N GLU A 154 17.25 0.78 -1.87
CA GLU A 154 16.77 2.05 -2.41
C GLU A 154 15.59 1.81 -3.34
N TRP A 155 14.43 2.30 -2.95
CA TRP A 155 13.19 2.12 -3.70
C TRP A 155 12.74 3.43 -4.35
N ARG A 156 12.14 3.30 -5.53
CA ARG A 156 11.56 4.44 -6.23
C ARG A 156 10.31 4.05 -6.99
N VAL A 157 9.49 5.05 -7.29
CA VAL A 157 8.38 4.88 -8.22
C VAL A 157 8.93 4.58 -9.62
N ARG A 158 8.60 3.41 -10.15
CA ARG A 158 8.94 3.01 -11.50
C ARG A 158 7.95 3.57 -12.50
N GLU A 159 6.64 3.44 -12.21
CA GLU A 159 5.57 3.88 -13.09
C GLU A 159 4.25 4.05 -12.32
N ARG A 160 3.45 5.03 -12.75
CA ARG A 160 2.04 5.17 -12.35
C ARG A 160 1.15 4.72 -13.50
N PHE A 161 0.12 3.94 -13.20
CA PHE A 161 -0.84 3.38 -14.13
C PHE A 161 -2.20 4.02 -13.88
N PRO A 162 -2.64 4.99 -14.72
CA PRO A 162 -3.94 5.62 -14.54
C PRO A 162 -5.08 4.63 -14.66
N PHE A 163 -6.12 4.82 -13.87
CA PHE A 163 -7.41 4.17 -14.06
C PHE A 163 -8.18 4.85 -15.19
N ALA A 164 -9.19 4.15 -15.73
CA ALA A 164 -10.14 4.79 -16.62
C ALA A 164 -10.84 5.95 -15.89
N GLY A 165 -10.96 7.10 -16.56
CA GLY A 165 -11.65 8.28 -16.05
C GLY A 165 -13.16 8.08 -15.93
#